data_734d48a52ca8f1237f16b4edff60281e
#
_entry.id   734d48a52ca8f1237f16b4edff60281e
#
_cell.length_a   1.000
_cell.length_b   1.000
_cell.length_c   1.000
_cell.angle_alpha   90.00
_cell.angle_beta   90.00
_cell.angle_gamma   90.00
#
_symmetry.space_group_name_H-M   'P 1'
#
loop_
_entity.id
_entity.type
_entity.pdbx_description
1 polymer ?
#
loop_
_entity_poly.entity_id
_entity_poly.type
_entity_poly.pdbx_seq_one_letter_code
_entity_poly.pdbx_strand_id
1 'polypeptide(L)'
;MNTVLSVQNMNVTYVNKSKRVMAVRNASFSISKGDSLGLVGESGSGKSTLAIALLGLLPKETTEITGKAIFLEDTDLLSISEKEMNELRWKKLAVVFQKAMNSLSPVHRISTVFEDIYRVHEPHATKEEIHAATVRLLKLVNLPERVYHLYPHEMSGGMLQRVAIAMSLLHSPQLLIFDEATTALDVVTQGQILKEIVQMEKELETTRIMITHDMSVVSSSCNKVAVMYAGEIVEFGYVKNVMVHPQHPYTKALLKSFPALKGEKRKMESIPGFLPGLSKEIPACVFAPRCAYATERCRAEKPLFHSREDGSGTACFLTEGGAD
;
A
#
# COMPACT_ATOMS: atom_id res chain seq x y z
N MET A 1 4.93 -1.51 21.94
CA MET A 1 4.20 -0.89 20.79
C MET A 1 3.32 -1.98 20.20
N ASN A 2 2.00 -1.75 20.06
CA ASN A 2 1.12 -2.80 19.52
C ASN A 2 1.32 -2.92 18.00
N THR A 3 2.00 -3.98 17.56
CA THR A 3 2.17 -4.29 16.13
C THR A 3 0.82 -4.69 15.54
N VAL A 4 0.43 -4.02 14.45
CA VAL A 4 -0.81 -4.35 13.71
C VAL A 4 -0.52 -5.36 12.60
N LEU A 5 0.62 -5.21 11.91
CA LEU A 5 1.03 -6.15 10.87
C LEU A 5 2.54 -6.35 10.92
N SER A 6 2.98 -7.62 10.91
CA SER A 6 4.37 -8.03 10.77
C SER A 6 4.49 -8.99 9.59
N VAL A 7 5.12 -8.54 8.52
CA VAL A 7 5.43 -9.36 7.33
C VAL A 7 6.85 -9.88 7.47
N GLN A 8 7.04 -11.19 7.29
CA GLN A 8 8.31 -11.86 7.51
C GLN A 8 8.64 -12.78 6.33
N ASN A 9 9.71 -12.49 5.63
CA ASN A 9 10.27 -13.26 4.50
C ASN A 9 9.20 -13.66 3.47
N MET A 10 8.25 -12.75 3.20
CA MET A 10 7.15 -13.01 2.30
C MET A 10 7.63 -13.08 0.86
N ASN A 11 7.25 -14.16 0.18
CA ASN A 11 7.48 -14.34 -1.25
C ASN A 11 6.14 -14.59 -1.94
N VAL A 12 5.97 -14.03 -3.13
CA VAL A 12 4.82 -14.28 -3.99
C VAL A 12 5.31 -14.58 -5.40
N THR A 13 4.99 -15.77 -5.90
CA THR A 13 5.35 -16.22 -7.24
C THR A 13 4.09 -16.54 -8.04
N TYR A 14 3.89 -15.85 -9.14
CA TYR A 14 2.88 -16.27 -10.13
C TYR A 14 3.43 -17.44 -10.95
N VAL A 15 2.63 -18.50 -11.07
CA VAL A 15 2.95 -19.72 -11.77
C VAL A 15 1.97 -19.92 -12.93
N ASN A 16 2.47 -19.93 -14.15
CA ASN A 16 1.71 -20.33 -15.32
C ASN A 16 2.47 -21.46 -16.02
N LYS A 17 1.78 -22.31 -16.78
CA LYS A 17 2.29 -23.56 -17.41
C LYS A 17 3.75 -23.54 -17.88
N SER A 18 4.29 -22.39 -18.27
CA SER A 18 5.66 -22.23 -18.79
C SER A 18 6.48 -21.13 -18.15
N LYS A 19 5.90 -20.34 -17.23
CA LYS A 19 6.58 -19.17 -16.65
C LYS A 19 6.31 -19.04 -15.16
N ARG A 20 7.37 -18.75 -14.42
CA ARG A 20 7.30 -18.34 -13.01
C ARG A 20 7.71 -16.87 -12.93
N VAL A 21 6.98 -16.05 -12.18
CA VAL A 21 7.29 -14.65 -11.97
C VAL A 21 7.30 -14.39 -10.46
N MET A 22 8.48 -14.16 -9.90
CA MET A 22 8.69 -13.88 -8.48
C MET A 22 8.41 -12.41 -8.20
N ALA A 23 7.12 -12.08 -8.07
CA ALA A 23 6.66 -10.70 -7.95
C ALA A 23 6.97 -10.05 -6.60
N VAL A 24 7.03 -10.83 -5.51
CA VAL A 24 7.50 -10.41 -4.19
C VAL A 24 8.59 -11.37 -3.75
N ARG A 25 9.68 -10.86 -3.18
CA ARG A 25 10.89 -11.60 -2.87
C ARG A 25 11.40 -11.18 -1.50
N ASN A 26 11.27 -12.09 -0.53
CA ASN A 26 11.78 -11.92 0.83
C ASN A 26 11.40 -10.58 1.49
N ALA A 27 10.16 -10.12 1.26
CA ALA A 27 9.69 -8.88 1.83
C ALA A 27 9.47 -9.03 3.35
N SER A 28 10.08 -8.12 4.12
CA SER A 28 9.95 -8.10 5.59
C SER A 28 9.80 -6.66 6.06
N PHE A 29 8.77 -6.38 6.86
CA PHE A 29 8.53 -5.09 7.52
C PHE A 29 7.49 -5.23 8.61
N SER A 30 7.40 -4.23 9.49
CA SER A 30 6.37 -4.17 10.52
C SER A 30 5.78 -2.78 10.66
N ILE A 31 4.49 -2.72 10.97
CA ILE A 31 3.76 -1.49 11.24
C ILE A 31 2.99 -1.61 12.55
N SER A 32 3.01 -0.56 13.33
CA SER A 32 2.33 -0.46 14.61
C SER A 32 1.01 0.29 14.48
N LYS A 33 0.16 0.21 15.50
CA LYS A 33 -1.11 0.95 15.56
C LYS A 33 -0.87 2.45 15.33
N GLY A 34 -1.62 3.04 14.41
CA GLY A 34 -1.53 4.45 14.04
C GLY A 34 -0.38 4.78 13.08
N ASP A 35 0.40 3.78 12.62
CA ASP A 35 1.37 4.00 11.55
C ASP A 35 0.67 4.21 10.20
N SER A 36 1.27 5.06 9.39
CA SER A 36 0.93 5.25 7.98
C SER A 36 2.15 4.92 7.12
N LEU A 37 2.14 3.73 6.50
CA LEU A 37 3.23 3.24 5.66
C LEU A 37 3.00 3.60 4.20
N GLY A 38 3.90 4.37 3.58
CA GLY A 38 4.00 4.50 2.14
C GLY A 38 4.76 3.32 1.53
N LEU A 39 4.16 2.57 0.62
CA LEU A 39 4.85 1.54 -0.16
C LEU A 39 5.08 2.08 -1.56
N VAL A 40 6.32 2.40 -1.90
CA VAL A 40 6.70 3.09 -3.13
C VAL A 40 7.66 2.30 -4.00
N GLY A 41 7.71 2.64 -5.29
CA GLY A 41 8.60 2.02 -6.28
C GLY A 41 8.01 2.11 -7.68
N GLU A 42 8.81 1.76 -8.68
CA GLU A 42 8.39 1.74 -10.08
C GLU A 42 7.20 0.78 -10.32
N SER A 43 6.45 1.01 -11.42
CA SER A 43 5.41 0.06 -11.85
C SER A 43 6.03 -1.31 -12.10
N GLY A 44 5.36 -2.39 -11.67
CA GLY A 44 5.89 -3.75 -11.73
C GLY A 44 6.89 -4.12 -10.62
N SER A 45 7.14 -3.27 -9.63
CA SER A 45 8.03 -3.62 -8.50
C SER A 45 7.43 -4.58 -7.47
N GLY A 46 6.14 -4.96 -7.60
CA GLY A 46 5.47 -5.95 -6.74
C GLY A 46 4.54 -5.38 -5.65
N LYS A 47 4.37 -4.06 -5.55
CA LYS A 47 3.59 -3.39 -4.50
C LYS A 47 2.14 -3.87 -4.38
N SER A 48 1.38 -3.81 -5.48
CA SER A 48 -0.01 -4.28 -5.50
C SER A 48 -0.11 -5.79 -5.28
N THR A 49 0.85 -6.58 -5.79
CA THR A 49 0.91 -8.02 -5.51
C THR A 49 1.05 -8.30 -4.03
N LEU A 50 1.92 -7.57 -3.31
CA LEU A 50 2.08 -7.69 -1.86
C LEU A 50 0.77 -7.37 -1.13
N ALA A 51 0.10 -6.27 -1.49
CA ALA A 51 -1.18 -5.90 -0.89
C ALA A 51 -2.29 -6.92 -1.12
N ILE A 52 -2.44 -7.39 -2.38
CA ILE A 52 -3.46 -8.36 -2.76
C ILE A 52 -3.21 -9.72 -2.06
N ALA A 53 -1.93 -10.08 -1.85
CA ALA A 53 -1.56 -11.28 -1.10
C ALA A 53 -1.95 -11.17 0.38
N LEU A 54 -1.72 -10.02 1.03
CA LEU A 54 -2.13 -9.76 2.41
C LEU A 54 -3.65 -9.84 2.60
N LEU A 55 -4.41 -9.54 1.55
CA LEU A 55 -5.87 -9.63 1.53
C LEU A 55 -6.40 -11.04 1.19
N GLY A 56 -5.50 -12.00 0.89
CA GLY A 56 -5.88 -13.34 0.44
C GLY A 56 -6.65 -13.36 -0.88
N LEU A 57 -6.43 -12.37 -1.77
CA LEU A 57 -7.19 -12.20 -3.02
C LEU A 57 -6.43 -12.73 -4.26
N LEU A 58 -5.25 -13.32 -4.08
CA LEU A 58 -4.53 -13.95 -5.19
C LEU A 58 -5.13 -15.32 -5.52
N PRO A 59 -5.26 -15.69 -6.82
CA PRO A 59 -5.77 -17.00 -7.21
C PRO A 59 -4.82 -18.11 -6.75
N LYS A 60 -5.29 -19.04 -5.93
CA LYS A 60 -4.48 -20.12 -5.32
C LYS A 60 -3.90 -21.08 -6.36
N GLU A 61 -4.60 -21.26 -7.49
CA GLU A 61 -4.20 -22.19 -8.55
C GLU A 61 -2.98 -21.69 -9.36
N THR A 62 -2.75 -20.39 -9.36
CA THR A 62 -1.70 -19.73 -10.17
C THR A 62 -0.72 -18.92 -9.33
N THR A 63 -0.76 -19.08 -8.01
CA THR A 63 0.11 -18.30 -7.12
C THR A 63 0.63 -19.15 -5.98
N GLU A 64 1.94 -19.11 -5.80
CA GLU A 64 2.62 -19.67 -4.62
C GLU A 64 3.00 -18.54 -3.68
N ILE A 65 2.64 -18.66 -2.40
CA ILE A 65 2.96 -17.69 -1.36
C ILE A 65 3.69 -18.41 -0.24
N THR A 66 4.80 -17.85 0.23
CA THR A 66 5.57 -18.34 1.38
C THR A 66 5.94 -17.19 2.31
N GLY A 67 6.37 -17.50 3.53
CA GLY A 67 6.65 -16.52 4.58
C GLY A 67 5.52 -16.43 5.59
N LYS A 68 5.43 -15.32 6.30
CA LYS A 68 4.37 -15.06 7.29
C LYS A 68 3.88 -13.61 7.19
N ALA A 69 2.62 -13.41 7.49
CA ALA A 69 2.00 -12.08 7.63
C ALA A 69 1.12 -12.06 8.89
N ILE A 70 1.76 -11.78 10.03
CA ILE A 70 1.10 -11.80 11.34
C ILE A 70 0.32 -10.50 11.54
N PHE A 71 -0.98 -10.61 11.65
CA PHE A 71 -1.92 -9.53 11.85
C PHE A 71 -2.48 -9.58 13.27
N LEU A 72 -2.47 -8.44 13.98
CA LEU A 72 -2.98 -8.32 15.35
C LEU A 72 -2.40 -9.37 16.32
N GLU A 73 -1.06 -9.53 16.29
CA GLU A 73 -0.24 -10.36 17.18
C GLU A 73 -0.28 -11.87 16.91
N ASP A 74 -1.39 -12.46 16.48
CA ASP A 74 -1.56 -13.92 16.42
C ASP A 74 -2.06 -14.49 15.09
N THR A 75 -2.69 -13.70 14.24
CA THR A 75 -3.34 -14.19 13.02
C THR A 75 -2.40 -14.16 11.83
N ASP A 76 -1.93 -15.30 11.31
CA ASP A 76 -1.15 -15.34 10.07
C ASP A 76 -2.07 -15.33 8.85
N LEU A 77 -2.20 -14.16 8.21
CA LEU A 77 -3.06 -13.93 7.04
C LEU A 77 -2.77 -14.87 5.86
N LEU A 78 -1.56 -15.46 5.79
CA LEU A 78 -1.19 -16.35 4.69
C LEU A 78 -1.63 -17.81 4.94
N SER A 79 -1.98 -18.16 6.18
CA SER A 79 -2.31 -19.54 6.58
C SER A 79 -3.77 -19.75 6.93
N ILE A 80 -4.54 -18.70 7.23
CA ILE A 80 -5.95 -18.81 7.59
C ILE A 80 -6.82 -19.29 6.42
N SER A 81 -7.94 -19.91 6.76
CA SER A 81 -8.94 -20.34 5.78
C SER A 81 -9.65 -19.16 5.12
N GLU A 82 -10.26 -19.40 3.95
CA GLU A 82 -11.06 -18.38 3.26
C GLU A 82 -12.24 -17.88 4.12
N LYS A 83 -12.82 -18.76 4.94
CA LYS A 83 -13.88 -18.38 5.88
C LYS A 83 -13.38 -17.39 6.93
N GLU A 84 -12.25 -17.67 7.57
CA GLU A 84 -11.62 -16.76 8.55
C GLU A 84 -11.19 -15.43 7.89
N MET A 85 -10.64 -15.48 6.69
CA MET A 85 -10.28 -14.28 5.93
C MET A 85 -11.52 -13.43 5.61
N ASN A 86 -12.67 -14.03 5.27
CA ASN A 86 -13.92 -13.30 5.02
C ASN A 86 -14.48 -12.64 6.29
N GLU A 87 -14.23 -13.20 7.47
CA GLU A 87 -14.58 -12.58 8.76
C GLU A 87 -13.71 -11.33 9.06
N LEU A 88 -12.48 -11.29 8.52
CA LEU A 88 -11.57 -10.14 8.69
C LEU A 88 -11.81 -9.04 7.66
N ARG A 89 -12.10 -9.42 6.40
CA ARG A 89 -12.31 -8.45 5.30
C ARG A 89 -13.46 -7.51 5.67
N TRP A 90 -13.32 -6.25 5.35
CA TRP A 90 -14.19 -5.13 5.72
C TRP A 90 -14.23 -4.82 7.22
N LYS A 91 -14.25 -5.83 8.09
CA LYS A 91 -14.39 -5.65 9.55
C LYS A 91 -13.10 -5.20 10.22
N LYS A 92 -11.97 -5.83 9.88
CA LYS A 92 -10.66 -5.53 10.46
C LYS A 92 -9.62 -5.11 9.41
N LEU A 93 -9.78 -5.58 8.20
CA LEU A 93 -8.88 -5.37 7.08
C LEU A 93 -9.68 -4.89 5.87
N ALA A 94 -9.41 -3.70 5.36
CA ALA A 94 -10.11 -3.14 4.22
C ALA A 94 -9.15 -2.58 3.17
N VAL A 95 -9.65 -2.41 1.93
CA VAL A 95 -8.86 -1.91 0.80
C VAL A 95 -9.66 -0.95 -0.05
N VAL A 96 -8.97 0.08 -0.54
CA VAL A 96 -9.46 0.97 -1.60
C VAL A 96 -8.55 0.76 -2.82
N PHE A 97 -9.08 0.12 -3.87
CA PHE A 97 -8.35 -0.14 -5.10
C PHE A 97 -8.25 1.08 -6.02
N GLN A 98 -7.26 1.09 -6.91
CA GLN A 98 -7.04 2.12 -7.93
C GLN A 98 -8.29 2.42 -8.77
N LYS A 99 -9.06 1.39 -9.12
CA LYS A 99 -10.29 1.49 -9.92
C LYS A 99 -11.56 1.35 -9.09
N ALA A 100 -11.52 1.69 -7.80
CA ALA A 100 -12.68 1.57 -6.91
C ALA A 100 -13.92 2.33 -7.43
N MET A 101 -13.70 3.44 -8.15
CA MET A 101 -14.76 4.19 -8.82
C MET A 101 -15.54 3.34 -9.86
N ASN A 102 -14.89 2.37 -10.50
CA ASN A 102 -15.50 1.50 -11.51
C ASN A 102 -16.11 0.22 -10.91
N SER A 103 -15.91 -0.03 -9.62
CA SER A 103 -16.43 -1.22 -8.93
C SER A 103 -17.85 -1.04 -8.41
N LEU A 104 -18.33 0.20 -8.35
CA LEU A 104 -19.70 0.49 -7.93
C LEU A 104 -20.70 0.09 -9.03
N SER A 105 -21.71 -0.70 -8.67
CA SER A 105 -22.77 -1.11 -9.59
C SER A 105 -23.53 0.11 -10.09
N PRO A 106 -23.57 0.39 -11.41
CA PRO A 106 -24.21 1.60 -11.93
C PRO A 106 -25.74 1.61 -11.75
N VAL A 107 -26.34 0.45 -11.48
CA VAL A 107 -27.79 0.26 -11.34
C VAL A 107 -28.27 0.27 -9.88
N HIS A 108 -27.34 0.32 -8.93
CA HIS A 108 -27.67 0.40 -7.51
C HIS A 108 -27.37 1.80 -6.94
N ARG A 109 -28.25 2.25 -6.05
CA ARG A 109 -27.99 3.48 -5.27
C ARG A 109 -26.88 3.25 -4.28
N ILE A 110 -26.22 4.32 -3.89
CA ILE A 110 -25.18 4.27 -2.84
C ILE A 110 -25.73 3.66 -1.56
N SER A 111 -26.96 3.98 -1.17
CA SER A 111 -27.65 3.37 -0.02
C SER A 111 -27.67 1.85 -0.08
N THR A 112 -28.01 1.28 -1.23
CA THR A 112 -28.09 -0.18 -1.44
C THR A 112 -26.70 -0.82 -1.28
N VAL A 113 -25.68 -0.21 -1.87
CA VAL A 113 -24.30 -0.73 -1.80
C VAL A 113 -23.79 -0.72 -0.34
N PHE A 114 -24.06 0.35 0.41
CA PHE A 114 -23.68 0.40 1.83
C PHE A 114 -24.47 -0.61 2.67
N GLU A 115 -25.78 -0.78 2.40
CA GLU A 115 -26.61 -1.77 3.07
C GLU A 115 -26.10 -3.20 2.85
N ASP A 116 -25.77 -3.56 1.60
CA ASP A 116 -25.24 -4.87 1.26
C ASP A 116 -23.94 -5.17 1.98
N ILE A 117 -22.98 -4.23 1.97
CA ILE A 117 -21.69 -4.40 2.66
C ILE A 117 -21.87 -4.47 4.19
N TYR A 118 -22.72 -3.61 4.76
CA TYR A 118 -22.94 -3.59 6.20
C TYR A 118 -23.51 -4.91 6.71
N ARG A 119 -24.49 -5.46 5.99
CA ARG A 119 -25.15 -6.71 6.37
C ARG A 119 -24.29 -7.96 6.25
N VAL A 120 -23.15 -7.90 5.56
CA VAL A 120 -22.19 -9.03 5.53
C VAL A 120 -21.72 -9.39 6.93
N HIS A 121 -21.49 -8.39 7.80
CA HIS A 121 -21.01 -8.60 9.16
C HIS A 121 -22.06 -8.33 10.24
N GLU A 122 -23.11 -7.57 9.91
CA GLU A 122 -24.18 -7.18 10.83
C GLU A 122 -25.55 -7.49 10.18
N PRO A 123 -25.91 -8.80 10.02
CA PRO A 123 -27.09 -9.21 9.23
C PRO A 123 -28.42 -8.74 9.82
N HIS A 124 -28.44 -8.42 11.10
CA HIS A 124 -29.65 -7.99 11.82
C HIS A 124 -29.75 -6.48 11.98
N ALA A 125 -28.82 -5.70 11.42
CA ALA A 125 -28.84 -4.25 11.52
C ALA A 125 -30.08 -3.67 10.84
N THR A 126 -30.71 -2.70 11.50
CA THR A 126 -31.87 -1.98 10.95
C THR A 126 -31.43 -1.01 9.85
N LYS A 127 -32.39 -0.57 9.03
CA LYS A 127 -32.10 0.42 7.97
C LYS A 127 -31.67 1.77 8.59
N GLU A 128 -32.23 2.12 9.72
CA GLU A 128 -31.93 3.34 10.46
C GLU A 128 -30.49 3.34 10.98
N GLU A 129 -30.01 2.22 11.51
CA GLU A 129 -28.62 2.06 11.96
C GLU A 129 -27.65 2.17 10.79
N ILE A 130 -27.92 1.48 9.67
CA ILE A 130 -27.09 1.53 8.46
C ILE A 130 -27.06 2.94 7.88
N HIS A 131 -28.22 3.60 7.79
CA HIS A 131 -28.32 4.99 7.32
C HIS A 131 -27.47 5.93 8.19
N ALA A 132 -27.63 5.86 9.51
CA ALA A 132 -26.89 6.70 10.43
C ALA A 132 -25.37 6.50 10.33
N ALA A 133 -24.91 5.24 10.25
CA ALA A 133 -23.51 4.90 10.05
C ALA A 133 -22.99 5.44 8.70
N THR A 134 -23.74 5.25 7.62
CA THR A 134 -23.37 5.72 6.28
C THR A 134 -23.28 7.24 6.23
N VAL A 135 -24.28 7.96 6.73
CA VAL A 135 -24.30 9.43 6.72
C VAL A 135 -23.14 10.01 7.53
N ARG A 136 -22.80 9.39 8.67
CA ARG A 136 -21.61 9.76 9.45
C ARG A 136 -20.34 9.64 8.61
N LEU A 137 -20.15 8.54 7.88
CA LEU A 137 -18.97 8.31 7.03
C LEU A 137 -18.96 9.23 5.81
N LEU A 138 -20.10 9.49 5.17
CA LEU A 138 -20.19 10.47 4.09
C LEU A 138 -19.75 11.87 4.55
N LYS A 139 -20.18 12.29 5.73
CA LYS A 139 -19.74 13.56 6.33
C LYS A 139 -18.24 13.57 6.60
N LEU A 140 -17.69 12.47 7.10
CA LEU A 140 -16.24 12.33 7.37
C LEU A 140 -15.38 12.51 6.10
N VAL A 141 -15.90 12.08 4.94
CA VAL A 141 -15.25 12.28 3.62
C VAL A 141 -15.75 13.53 2.88
N ASN A 142 -16.33 14.50 3.59
CA ASN A 142 -16.85 15.76 3.04
C ASN A 142 -17.86 15.58 1.89
N LEU A 143 -18.72 14.59 2.00
CA LEU A 143 -19.86 14.39 1.11
C LEU A 143 -21.19 14.74 1.81
N PRO A 144 -22.10 15.45 1.13
CA PRO A 144 -23.41 15.75 1.70
C PRO A 144 -24.28 14.49 1.78
N GLU A 145 -25.20 14.46 2.75
CA GLU A 145 -26.11 13.33 3.00
C GLU A 145 -26.92 12.91 1.78
N ARG A 146 -27.28 13.84 0.87
CA ARG A 146 -28.00 13.53 -0.38
C ARG A 146 -27.31 12.47 -1.23
N VAL A 147 -25.96 12.30 -1.10
CA VAL A 147 -25.19 11.28 -1.82
C VAL A 147 -25.68 9.86 -1.53
N TYR A 148 -26.23 9.63 -0.34
CA TYR A 148 -26.85 8.34 0.04
C TYR A 148 -27.93 7.87 -0.96
N HIS A 149 -28.63 8.81 -1.58
CA HIS A 149 -29.74 8.50 -2.52
C HIS A 149 -29.32 8.51 -4.01
N LEU A 150 -28.08 8.90 -4.31
CA LEU A 150 -27.60 9.00 -5.69
C LEU A 150 -27.19 7.63 -6.25
N TYR A 151 -27.15 7.56 -7.57
CA TYR A 151 -26.51 6.51 -8.33
C TYR A 151 -25.04 6.91 -8.68
N PRO A 152 -24.15 5.93 -8.93
CA PRO A 152 -22.76 6.23 -9.31
C PRO A 152 -22.62 7.17 -10.50
N HIS A 153 -23.48 7.06 -11.52
CA HIS A 153 -23.44 7.88 -12.72
C HIS A 153 -23.86 9.36 -12.50
N GLU A 154 -24.43 9.68 -11.33
CA GLU A 154 -24.79 11.06 -10.94
C GLU A 154 -23.67 11.79 -10.20
N MET A 155 -22.50 11.14 -10.04
CA MET A 155 -21.39 11.64 -9.23
C MET A 155 -20.13 11.90 -10.06
N SER A 156 -19.32 12.86 -9.62
CA SER A 156 -17.97 13.06 -10.15
C SER A 156 -17.00 11.96 -9.71
N GLY A 157 -15.88 11.79 -10.41
CA GLY A 157 -14.83 10.84 -10.02
C GLY A 157 -14.32 11.05 -8.59
N GLY A 158 -14.11 12.30 -8.17
CA GLY A 158 -13.72 12.60 -6.79
C GLY A 158 -14.78 12.26 -5.75
N MET A 159 -16.07 12.38 -6.08
CA MET A 159 -17.16 11.93 -5.20
C MET A 159 -17.19 10.38 -5.11
N LEU A 160 -17.06 9.69 -6.23
CA LEU A 160 -17.00 8.22 -6.26
C LEU A 160 -15.82 7.69 -5.44
N GLN A 161 -14.67 8.35 -5.52
CA GLN A 161 -13.49 7.99 -4.72
C GLN A 161 -13.73 8.17 -3.22
N ARG A 162 -14.35 9.28 -2.81
CA ARG A 162 -14.74 9.51 -1.42
C ARG A 162 -15.76 8.49 -0.92
N VAL A 163 -16.73 8.13 -1.76
CA VAL A 163 -17.68 7.05 -1.45
C VAL A 163 -16.95 5.73 -1.24
N ALA A 164 -16.00 5.36 -2.10
CA ALA A 164 -15.20 4.14 -1.94
C ALA A 164 -14.39 4.14 -0.63
N ILE A 165 -13.83 5.28 -0.25
CA ILE A 165 -13.14 5.45 1.04
C ILE A 165 -14.14 5.30 2.20
N ALA A 166 -15.29 5.97 2.15
CA ALA A 166 -16.33 5.85 3.18
C ALA A 166 -16.79 4.39 3.34
N MET A 167 -17.00 3.67 2.24
CA MET A 167 -17.35 2.25 2.24
C MET A 167 -16.28 1.40 2.94
N SER A 168 -15.00 1.64 2.67
CA SER A 168 -13.92 0.88 3.29
C SER A 168 -13.80 1.09 4.82
N LEU A 169 -14.39 2.16 5.34
CA LEU A 169 -14.41 2.50 6.75
C LEU A 169 -15.67 2.02 7.49
N LEU A 170 -16.60 1.37 6.81
CA LEU A 170 -17.95 1.07 7.30
C LEU A 170 -17.95 0.28 8.62
N HIS A 171 -16.99 -0.61 8.80
CA HIS A 171 -16.81 -1.41 10.02
C HIS A 171 -15.60 -0.98 10.86
N SER A 172 -15.04 0.23 10.62
CA SER A 172 -13.89 0.78 11.36
C SER A 172 -12.67 -0.16 11.36
N PRO A 173 -12.11 -0.50 10.19
CA PRO A 173 -11.03 -1.47 10.07
C PRO A 173 -9.77 -0.99 10.80
N GLN A 174 -9.02 -1.94 11.35
CA GLN A 174 -7.74 -1.67 12.03
C GLN A 174 -6.59 -1.46 11.06
N LEU A 175 -6.67 -2.08 9.85
CA LEU A 175 -5.73 -1.86 8.76
C LEU A 175 -6.48 -1.51 7.47
N LEU A 176 -6.13 -0.36 6.90
CA LEU A 176 -6.67 0.12 5.63
C LEU A 176 -5.56 0.21 4.58
N ILE A 177 -5.76 -0.46 3.46
CA ILE A 177 -4.82 -0.46 2.33
C ILE A 177 -5.38 0.41 1.21
N PHE A 178 -4.60 1.37 0.73
CA PHE A 178 -4.89 2.16 -0.46
C PHE A 178 -3.96 1.71 -1.59
N ASP A 179 -4.49 1.11 -2.64
CA ASP A 179 -3.71 0.71 -3.81
C ASP A 179 -3.92 1.71 -4.94
N GLU A 180 -2.97 2.67 -5.07
CA GLU A 180 -2.99 3.77 -6.06
C GLU A 180 -4.33 4.55 -6.10
N ALA A 181 -5.02 4.65 -4.98
CA ALA A 181 -6.38 5.15 -4.88
C ALA A 181 -6.58 6.62 -5.29
N THR A 182 -5.51 7.40 -5.46
CA THR A 182 -5.61 8.83 -5.82
C THR A 182 -5.04 9.17 -7.19
N THR A 183 -4.47 8.21 -7.92
CA THR A 183 -3.74 8.47 -9.19
C THR A 183 -4.63 8.88 -10.36
N ALA A 184 -5.92 8.56 -10.33
CA ALA A 184 -6.89 8.92 -11.37
C ALA A 184 -7.55 10.29 -11.19
N LEU A 185 -7.11 11.09 -10.20
CA LEU A 185 -7.68 12.36 -9.82
C LEU A 185 -6.75 13.53 -10.23
N ASP A 186 -7.33 14.69 -10.43
CA ASP A 186 -6.55 15.91 -10.58
C ASP A 186 -5.81 16.26 -9.27
N VAL A 187 -4.74 17.05 -9.38
CA VAL A 187 -3.83 17.36 -8.26
C VAL A 187 -4.54 18.03 -7.07
N VAL A 188 -5.54 18.89 -7.35
CA VAL A 188 -6.28 19.61 -6.29
C VAL A 188 -7.16 18.64 -5.52
N THR A 189 -7.94 17.82 -6.23
CA THR A 189 -8.80 16.79 -5.63
C THR A 189 -7.98 15.75 -4.88
N GLN A 190 -6.85 15.31 -5.44
CA GLN A 190 -5.91 14.41 -4.77
C GLN A 190 -5.42 14.99 -3.43
N GLY A 191 -4.95 16.26 -3.44
CA GLY A 191 -4.47 16.91 -2.23
C GLY A 191 -5.56 17.07 -1.16
N GLN A 192 -6.82 17.30 -1.55
CA GLN A 192 -7.95 17.36 -0.61
C GLN A 192 -8.23 16.00 0.01
N ILE A 193 -8.33 14.95 -0.80
CA ILE A 193 -8.60 13.57 -0.33
C ILE A 193 -7.49 13.09 0.61
N LEU A 194 -6.21 13.39 0.31
CA LEU A 194 -5.10 13.03 1.21
C LEU A 194 -5.21 13.71 2.58
N LYS A 195 -5.61 14.97 2.64
CA LYS A 195 -5.86 15.67 3.91
C LYS A 195 -7.01 15.03 4.68
N GLU A 196 -8.09 14.67 3.99
CA GLU A 196 -9.23 13.97 4.58
C GLU A 196 -8.82 12.60 5.14
N ILE A 197 -8.03 11.81 4.40
CA ILE A 197 -7.50 10.53 4.87
C ILE A 197 -6.66 10.70 6.14
N VAL A 198 -5.74 11.67 6.17
CA VAL A 198 -4.89 11.93 7.35
C VAL A 198 -5.72 12.37 8.57
N GLN A 199 -6.77 13.14 8.35
CA GLN A 199 -7.68 13.53 9.43
C GLN A 199 -8.49 12.34 9.97
N MET A 200 -9.05 11.53 9.06
CA MET A 200 -9.79 10.31 9.43
C MET A 200 -8.94 9.33 10.25
N GLU A 201 -7.68 9.14 9.89
CA GLU A 201 -6.76 8.27 10.63
C GLU A 201 -6.61 8.68 12.09
N LYS A 202 -6.48 9.99 12.32
CA LYS A 202 -6.38 10.55 13.68
C LYS A 202 -7.66 10.36 14.48
N GLU A 203 -8.81 10.47 13.83
CA GLU A 203 -10.12 10.32 14.47
C GLU A 203 -10.48 8.86 14.76
N LEU A 204 -10.08 7.94 13.85
CA LEU A 204 -10.43 6.52 13.93
C LEU A 204 -9.29 5.64 14.46
N GLU A 205 -8.10 6.21 14.71
CA GLU A 205 -6.88 5.48 15.10
C GLU A 205 -6.55 4.31 14.16
N THR A 206 -6.86 4.45 12.86
CA THR A 206 -6.66 3.41 11.85
C THR A 206 -5.20 3.36 11.40
N THR A 207 -4.65 2.17 11.24
CA THR A 207 -3.33 1.94 10.63
C THR A 207 -3.49 1.85 9.12
N ARG A 208 -2.54 2.41 8.35
CA ARG A 208 -2.66 2.47 6.90
C ARG A 208 -1.42 2.00 6.15
N ILE A 209 -1.66 1.35 4.99
CA ILE A 209 -0.67 1.17 3.93
C ILE A 209 -1.14 1.95 2.70
N MET A 210 -0.31 2.88 2.21
CA MET A 210 -0.56 3.67 1.00
C MET A 210 0.40 3.22 -0.10
N ILE A 211 -0.10 2.52 -1.10
CA ILE A 211 0.68 2.14 -2.28
C ILE A 211 0.57 3.26 -3.32
N THR A 212 1.70 3.77 -3.74
CA THR A 212 1.78 4.82 -4.75
C THR A 212 3.14 4.79 -5.45
N HIS A 213 3.20 5.35 -6.65
CA HIS A 213 4.47 5.67 -7.30
C HIS A 213 4.90 7.13 -7.04
N ASP A 214 4.07 7.94 -6.38
CA ASP A 214 4.32 9.37 -6.12
C ASP A 214 4.86 9.58 -4.71
N MET A 215 6.13 9.97 -4.63
CA MET A 215 6.81 10.28 -3.36
C MET A 215 6.23 11.52 -2.66
N SER A 216 5.56 12.42 -3.39
CA SER A 216 4.91 13.60 -2.78
C SER A 216 3.71 13.20 -1.92
N VAL A 217 2.96 12.20 -2.36
CA VAL A 217 1.86 11.60 -1.60
C VAL A 217 2.38 11.02 -0.29
N VAL A 218 3.47 10.23 -0.35
CA VAL A 218 4.07 9.62 0.84
C VAL A 218 4.62 10.68 1.79
N SER A 219 5.35 11.65 1.26
CA SER A 219 5.94 12.74 2.05
C SER A 219 4.89 13.57 2.81
N SER A 220 3.71 13.76 2.21
CA SER A 220 2.65 14.58 2.79
C SER A 220 1.68 13.83 3.70
N SER A 221 1.61 12.49 3.58
CA SER A 221 0.55 11.73 4.24
C SER A 221 1.01 10.50 5.03
N CYS A 222 2.29 10.10 4.96
CA CYS A 222 2.79 8.92 5.64
C CYS A 222 3.88 9.28 6.69
N ASN A 223 4.01 8.44 7.74
CA ASN A 223 5.09 8.57 8.72
C ASN A 223 6.25 7.59 8.45
N LYS A 224 5.97 6.45 7.80
CA LYS A 224 6.96 5.45 7.38
C LYS A 224 6.92 5.23 5.88
N VAL A 225 8.01 4.74 5.31
CA VAL A 225 8.12 4.38 3.89
C VAL A 225 8.89 3.08 3.72
N ALA A 226 8.38 2.22 2.84
CA ALA A 226 9.07 1.06 2.30
C ALA A 226 9.29 1.29 0.80
N VAL A 227 10.53 1.29 0.38
CA VAL A 227 10.91 1.45 -1.03
C VAL A 227 11.10 0.07 -1.64
N MET A 228 10.30 -0.25 -2.64
CA MET A 228 10.26 -1.56 -3.28
C MET A 228 10.83 -1.52 -4.70
N TYR A 229 11.78 -2.40 -4.99
CA TYR A 229 12.39 -2.55 -6.30
C TYR A 229 12.48 -4.02 -6.69
N ALA A 230 11.96 -4.38 -7.86
CA ALA A 230 12.05 -5.73 -8.42
C ALA A 230 11.60 -6.85 -7.44
N GLY A 231 10.53 -6.62 -6.68
CA GLY A 231 9.98 -7.55 -5.70
C GLY A 231 10.59 -7.46 -4.30
N GLU A 232 11.63 -6.68 -4.08
CA GLU A 232 12.35 -6.59 -2.79
C GLU A 232 12.17 -5.22 -2.14
N ILE A 233 12.10 -5.20 -0.80
CA ILE A 233 12.19 -3.96 -0.04
C ILE A 233 13.69 -3.62 0.08
N VAL A 234 14.09 -2.53 -0.58
CA VAL A 234 15.49 -2.09 -0.64
C VAL A 234 15.82 -1.04 0.42
N GLU A 235 14.83 -0.31 0.91
CA GLU A 235 14.97 0.65 2.01
C GLU A 235 13.66 0.77 2.77
N PHE A 236 13.73 0.88 4.10
CA PHE A 236 12.60 1.08 5.00
C PHE A 236 12.97 2.06 6.11
N GLY A 237 12.04 2.93 6.50
CA GLY A 237 12.28 3.84 7.61
C GLY A 237 11.23 4.93 7.75
N TYR A 238 11.51 5.88 8.66
CA TYR A 238 10.67 7.07 8.78
C TYR A 238 10.81 7.97 7.55
N VAL A 239 9.67 8.45 7.03
CA VAL A 239 9.62 9.30 5.84
C VAL A 239 10.58 10.48 5.95
N LYS A 240 10.60 11.17 7.11
CA LYS A 240 11.50 12.31 7.36
C LYS A 240 12.98 11.99 7.17
N ASN A 241 13.40 10.76 7.49
CA ASN A 241 14.78 10.32 7.37
C ASN A 241 15.10 9.89 5.94
N VAL A 242 14.27 9.01 5.37
CA VAL A 242 14.46 8.48 4.00
C VAL A 242 14.39 9.57 2.93
N MET A 243 13.53 10.58 3.11
CA MET A 243 13.40 11.69 2.16
C MET A 243 14.60 12.65 2.18
N VAL A 244 15.24 12.83 3.34
CA VAL A 244 16.37 13.77 3.51
C VAL A 244 17.71 13.05 3.34
N HIS A 245 17.83 11.85 3.88
CA HIS A 245 19.05 11.06 3.90
C HIS A 245 18.84 9.64 3.35
N PRO A 246 18.40 9.51 2.07
CA PRO A 246 18.21 8.20 1.45
C PRO A 246 19.52 7.42 1.43
N GLN A 247 19.47 6.16 1.85
CA GLN A 247 20.65 5.32 1.94
C GLN A 247 20.86 4.51 0.66
N HIS A 248 19.78 3.92 0.12
CA HIS A 248 19.88 3.10 -1.07
C HIS A 248 20.01 3.96 -2.36
N PRO A 249 20.93 3.63 -3.28
CA PRO A 249 21.08 4.37 -4.56
C PRO A 249 19.80 4.45 -5.40
N TYR A 250 18.95 3.43 -5.37
CA TYR A 250 17.64 3.47 -6.03
C TYR A 250 16.73 4.53 -5.41
N THR A 251 16.65 4.60 -4.08
CA THR A 251 15.87 5.64 -3.38
C THR A 251 16.37 7.04 -3.72
N LYS A 252 17.70 7.24 -3.78
CA LYS A 252 18.31 8.51 -4.22
C LYS A 252 17.89 8.88 -5.65
N ALA A 253 17.91 7.91 -6.56
CA ALA A 253 17.51 8.11 -7.96
C ALA A 253 15.99 8.34 -8.07
N LEU A 254 15.18 7.60 -7.31
CA LEU A 254 13.73 7.76 -7.26
C LEU A 254 13.34 9.17 -6.81
N LEU A 255 13.97 9.69 -5.74
CA LEU A 255 13.72 11.04 -5.24
C LEU A 255 14.14 12.12 -6.24
N LYS A 256 15.18 11.91 -7.04
CA LYS A 256 15.61 12.85 -8.10
C LYS A 256 14.68 12.85 -9.31
N SER A 257 13.92 11.78 -9.52
CA SER A 257 12.94 11.69 -10.62
C SER A 257 11.64 12.47 -10.37
N PHE A 258 11.44 12.98 -9.14
CA PHE A 258 10.28 13.78 -8.77
C PHE A 258 10.64 15.27 -8.66
N PRO A 259 9.68 16.19 -8.94
CA PRO A 259 9.85 17.61 -8.71
C PRO A 259 10.20 17.90 -7.25
N ALA A 260 11.11 18.84 -7.01
CA ALA A 260 11.42 19.26 -5.64
C ALA A 260 10.16 19.86 -4.98
N LEU A 261 9.76 19.31 -3.81
CA LEU A 261 8.59 19.79 -3.05
C LEU A 261 8.81 21.20 -2.47
N LYS A 262 10.07 21.60 -2.25
CA LYS A 262 10.49 22.94 -1.80
C LYS A 262 11.88 23.23 -2.37
N GLY A 263 12.13 24.49 -2.78
CA GLY A 263 13.45 24.96 -3.23
C GLY A 263 13.55 25.21 -4.73
N GLU A 264 14.77 25.31 -5.25
CA GLU A 264 15.04 25.58 -6.66
C GLU A 264 14.53 24.48 -7.58
N LYS A 265 14.00 24.86 -8.74
CA LYS A 265 13.59 23.92 -9.79
C LYS A 265 14.78 23.09 -10.23
N ARG A 266 14.82 21.82 -9.84
CA ARG A 266 15.83 20.86 -10.33
C ARG A 266 15.32 20.19 -11.60
N LYS A 267 16.25 19.95 -12.54
CA LYS A 267 15.95 19.11 -13.71
C LYS A 267 15.66 17.69 -13.21
N MET A 268 14.50 17.15 -13.57
CA MET A 268 14.16 15.77 -13.23
C MET A 268 15.09 14.83 -13.99
N GLU A 269 15.66 13.86 -13.28
CA GLU A 269 16.52 12.84 -13.85
C GLU A 269 15.73 11.53 -13.92
N SER A 270 15.61 10.95 -15.11
CA SER A 270 15.02 9.61 -15.26
C SER A 270 16.00 8.55 -14.76
N ILE A 271 15.49 7.49 -14.14
CA ILE A 271 16.31 6.33 -13.79
C ILE A 271 16.57 5.53 -15.07
N PRO A 272 17.83 5.41 -15.55
CA PRO A 272 18.11 4.75 -16.83
C PRO A 272 17.83 3.25 -16.77
N GLY A 273 17.46 2.66 -17.91
CA GLY A 273 17.21 1.21 -18.04
C GLY A 273 15.82 0.79 -17.55
N PHE A 274 15.63 -0.52 -17.44
CA PHE A 274 14.35 -1.16 -17.09
C PHE A 274 14.50 -2.04 -15.86
N LEU A 275 13.37 -2.37 -15.22
CA LEU A 275 13.32 -3.40 -14.19
C LEU A 275 13.84 -4.73 -14.72
N PRO A 276 14.61 -5.48 -13.93
CA PRO A 276 15.06 -6.81 -14.33
C PRO A 276 13.87 -7.76 -14.48
N GLY A 277 14.01 -8.76 -15.37
CA GLY A 277 13.00 -9.80 -15.51
C GLY A 277 12.88 -10.63 -14.24
N LEU A 278 11.66 -10.73 -13.70
CA LEU A 278 11.36 -11.44 -12.44
C LEU A 278 11.08 -12.95 -12.64
N SER A 279 11.34 -13.49 -13.82
CA SER A 279 11.12 -14.91 -14.13
C SER A 279 12.26 -15.84 -13.69
N LYS A 280 13.40 -15.28 -13.32
CA LYS A 280 14.56 -16.02 -12.81
C LYS A 280 14.97 -15.47 -11.45
N GLU A 281 15.57 -16.33 -10.64
CA GLU A 281 16.23 -15.90 -9.42
C GLU A 281 17.39 -14.96 -9.76
N ILE A 282 17.53 -13.88 -8.98
CA ILE A 282 18.62 -12.92 -9.12
C ILE A 282 19.51 -13.10 -7.87
N PRO A 283 20.65 -13.80 -8.00
CA PRO A 283 21.54 -14.08 -6.87
C PRO A 283 22.40 -12.87 -6.46
N ALA A 284 22.28 -11.76 -7.17
CA ALA A 284 23.03 -10.52 -7.02
C ALA A 284 22.11 -9.38 -6.57
N CYS A 285 22.69 -8.19 -6.33
CA CYS A 285 21.91 -6.98 -6.06
C CYS A 285 20.96 -6.68 -7.21
N VAL A 286 19.66 -6.65 -6.95
CA VAL A 286 18.61 -6.44 -7.97
C VAL A 286 18.73 -5.10 -8.71
N PHE A 287 19.33 -4.09 -8.07
CA PHE A 287 19.55 -2.76 -8.66
C PHE A 287 20.91 -2.61 -9.34
N ALA A 288 21.86 -3.55 -9.20
CA ALA A 288 23.21 -3.44 -9.74
C ALA A 288 23.28 -3.05 -11.24
N PRO A 289 22.41 -3.56 -12.15
CA PRO A 289 22.45 -3.17 -13.56
C PRO A 289 22.18 -1.69 -13.84
N ARG A 290 21.52 -0.98 -12.92
CA ARG A 290 21.11 0.43 -13.05
C ARG A 290 21.81 1.35 -12.03
N CYS A 291 22.62 0.76 -11.15
CA CYS A 291 23.26 1.48 -10.05
C CYS A 291 24.57 2.15 -10.53
N ALA A 292 24.65 3.46 -10.40
CA ALA A 292 25.89 4.20 -10.73
C ALA A 292 27.07 3.86 -9.80
N TYR A 293 26.80 3.22 -8.65
CA TYR A 293 27.80 2.84 -7.64
C TYR A 293 28.03 1.32 -7.59
N ALA A 294 27.57 0.58 -8.60
CA ALA A 294 27.66 -0.88 -8.60
C ALA A 294 29.14 -1.34 -8.65
N THR A 295 29.50 -2.18 -7.68
CA THR A 295 30.82 -2.87 -7.62
C THR A 295 30.69 -4.30 -8.19
N GLU A 296 31.83 -5.02 -8.29
CA GLU A 296 31.83 -6.45 -8.65
C GLU A 296 31.04 -7.28 -7.63
N ARG A 297 31.18 -6.96 -6.33
CA ARG A 297 30.41 -7.60 -5.26
C ARG A 297 28.90 -7.45 -5.49
N CYS A 298 28.43 -6.25 -5.89
CA CYS A 298 27.01 -6.05 -6.22
C CYS A 298 26.51 -6.91 -7.38
N ARG A 299 27.39 -7.31 -8.31
CA ARG A 299 27.04 -8.16 -9.45
C ARG A 299 27.14 -9.66 -9.13
N ALA A 300 27.87 -10.02 -8.09
CA ALA A 300 28.10 -11.40 -7.65
C ALA A 300 27.18 -11.82 -6.49
N GLU A 301 26.87 -10.91 -5.58
CA GLU A 301 26.24 -11.21 -4.32
C GLU A 301 24.98 -10.34 -4.11
N LYS A 302 24.02 -10.89 -3.33
CA LYS A 302 22.84 -10.17 -2.89
C LYS A 302 23.12 -9.49 -1.55
N PRO A 303 22.92 -8.15 -1.41
CA PRO A 303 23.01 -7.49 -0.12
C PRO A 303 21.89 -7.95 0.80
N LEU A 304 22.22 -8.20 2.06
CA LEU A 304 21.23 -8.45 3.09
C LEU A 304 20.56 -7.14 3.52
N PHE A 305 19.35 -7.24 4.03
CA PHE A 305 18.68 -6.10 4.62
C PHE A 305 19.20 -5.90 6.05
N HIS A 306 19.91 -4.80 6.27
CA HIS A 306 20.47 -4.41 7.58
C HIS A 306 19.49 -3.49 8.30
N SER A 307 18.88 -4.00 9.37
CA SER A 307 18.00 -3.21 10.25
C SER A 307 18.81 -2.46 11.29
N ARG A 308 18.39 -1.24 11.60
CA ARG A 308 18.91 -0.40 12.68
C ARG A 308 18.01 -0.51 13.92
N GLU A 309 18.49 0.03 15.06
CA GLU A 309 17.74 0.02 16.33
C GLU A 309 16.38 0.73 16.25
N ASP A 310 16.25 1.76 15.43
CA ASP A 310 14.99 2.47 15.19
C ASP A 310 14.00 1.74 14.26
N GLY A 311 14.34 0.51 13.82
CA GLY A 311 13.58 -0.30 12.90
C GLY A 311 13.72 0.11 11.43
N SER A 312 14.48 1.14 11.10
CA SER A 312 14.85 1.47 9.72
C SER A 312 15.90 0.51 9.19
N GLY A 313 16.09 0.47 7.86
CA GLY A 313 17.14 -0.37 7.29
C GLY A 313 17.22 -0.25 5.77
N THR A 314 18.28 -0.85 5.23
CA THR A 314 18.54 -0.86 3.78
C THR A 314 19.27 -2.12 3.35
N ALA A 315 19.04 -2.55 2.10
CA ALA A 315 19.72 -3.66 1.46
C ALA A 315 20.76 -3.14 0.45
N CYS A 316 21.90 -2.64 0.96
CA CYS A 316 22.96 -2.07 0.11
C CYS A 316 24.34 -2.25 0.74
N PHE A 317 25.30 -2.76 -0.04
CA PHE A 317 26.69 -2.91 0.41
C PHE A 317 27.39 -1.60 0.77
N LEU A 318 26.95 -0.46 0.21
CA LEU A 318 27.49 0.86 0.57
C LEU A 318 27.19 1.27 2.01
N THR A 319 26.21 0.62 2.65
CA THR A 319 25.80 0.90 4.02
C THR A 319 26.26 -0.18 5.01
N GLU A 320 26.91 -1.26 4.52
CA GLU A 320 27.59 -2.25 5.33
C GLU A 320 28.90 -1.66 5.87
N GLY A 321 28.91 -1.11 7.04
CA GLY A 321 30.15 -0.57 7.67
C GLY A 321 30.10 0.90 8.05
N GLY A 322 29.00 1.58 7.82
CA GLY A 322 28.72 2.90 8.37
C GLY A 322 27.85 2.77 9.61
N ALA A 323 28.44 2.46 10.75
CA ALA A 323 27.99 3.02 12.00
C ALA A 323 28.45 4.48 11.96
N ASP A 324 27.51 5.43 11.83
CA ASP A 324 27.48 6.76 12.42
C ASP A 324 26.40 7.61 11.75
#